data_a7a5de390a38b15805291518c766f356
#
_entry.id   a7a5de390a38b15805291518c766f356
#
_cell.length_a   1.000
_cell.length_b   1.000
_cell.length_c   1.000
_cell.angle_alpha   90.00
_cell.angle_beta   90.00
_cell.angle_gamma   90.00
#
_symmetry.space_group_name_H-M   'P 1'
#
loop_
_entity.id
_entity.type
_entity.pdbx_description
1 polymer ?
#
loop_
_entity_poly.entity_id
_entity_poly.type
_entity_poly.pdbx_seq_one_letter_code
_entity_poly.pdbx_strand_id
1 'polypeptide(L)'
;ALEDIGSSDALEVSRRWVEAQPQSVNALGGRLAALEHAGRLDEADAIADRIVALQPGHGAAQARKVNALVARDPAAAVTHVQGLLAQAQGGDARALLYGWLGMAQDRAGQAAEAVASWSVRAQQSPSLPLPLLGPPAQAWPMPAAVPGGNTEWPLLLWGPPGSGVERIVAVLTQARAALLVDRFGTTPPKDPLQPFATVEQLLSGQADAATLVASWRSALPARGARSGNVIDWLVWWDNTLLQALRPQLPQGRLLAILRDPRDMLLDWLASGSLV
;
A
#
# COMPACT_ATOMS: atom_id res chain seq x y z
N ALA A 1 11.00 -19.10 4.52
CA ALA A 1 11.59 -19.95 5.58
C ALA A 1 12.16 -19.14 6.74
N LEU A 2 12.64 -17.87 6.53
CA LEU A 2 13.10 -16.99 7.62
C LEU A 2 11.96 -16.12 8.20
N GLU A 3 10.87 -15.98 7.47
CA GLU A 3 9.70 -15.20 7.89
C GLU A 3 8.89 -15.84 9.02
N ASP A 4 9.03 -17.17 9.20
CA ASP A 4 8.36 -17.92 10.27
C ASP A 4 9.18 -18.04 11.55
N ILE A 5 10.43 -17.53 11.56
CA ILE A 5 11.31 -17.55 12.73
C ILE A 5 11.17 -16.22 13.45
N GLY A 6 11.00 -16.23 14.77
CA GLY A 6 10.96 -15.02 15.58
C GLY A 6 12.16 -14.10 15.29
N SER A 7 11.96 -12.79 15.33
CA SER A 7 12.95 -11.80 14.85
C SER A 7 14.37 -11.96 15.44
N SER A 8 14.49 -12.41 16.70
CA SER A 8 15.77 -12.69 17.35
C SER A 8 16.49 -13.91 16.77
N ASP A 9 15.74 -14.95 16.45
CA ASP A 9 16.31 -16.20 15.92
C ASP A 9 16.74 -16.01 14.46
N ALA A 10 15.99 -15.24 13.68
CA ALA A 10 16.38 -14.87 12.31
C ALA A 10 17.69 -14.09 12.27
N LEU A 11 17.90 -13.17 13.23
CA LEU A 11 19.16 -12.43 13.34
C LEU A 11 20.33 -13.35 13.67
N GLU A 12 20.17 -14.29 14.58
CA GLU A 12 21.25 -15.19 14.98
C GLU A 12 21.57 -16.20 13.86
N VAL A 13 20.54 -16.81 13.26
CA VAL A 13 20.71 -17.77 12.15
C VAL A 13 21.41 -17.08 10.97
N SER A 14 20.95 -15.89 10.57
CA SER A 14 21.56 -15.17 9.46
C SER A 14 23.01 -14.74 9.76
N ARG A 15 23.33 -14.40 11.02
CA ARG A 15 24.70 -14.09 11.45
C ARG A 15 25.62 -15.29 11.26
N ARG A 16 25.25 -16.47 11.80
CA ARG A 16 26.00 -17.72 11.66
C ARG A 16 26.18 -18.14 10.21
N TRP A 17 25.16 -17.93 9.39
CA TRP A 17 25.26 -18.24 7.96
C TRP A 17 26.31 -17.37 7.26
N VAL A 18 26.35 -16.07 7.54
CA VAL A 18 27.39 -15.18 7.01
C VAL A 18 28.78 -15.54 7.54
N GLU A 19 28.91 -15.95 8.80
CA GLU A 19 30.21 -16.42 9.36
C GLU A 19 30.73 -17.68 8.66
N ALA A 20 29.81 -18.61 8.37
CA ALA A 20 30.17 -19.83 7.64
C ALA A 20 30.48 -19.59 6.15
N GLN A 21 29.85 -18.57 5.54
CA GLN A 21 29.95 -18.26 4.12
C GLN A 21 30.04 -16.74 3.87
N PRO A 22 31.16 -16.11 4.23
CA PRO A 22 31.27 -14.63 4.28
C PRO A 22 31.20 -13.93 2.93
N GLN A 23 31.38 -14.63 1.82
CA GLN A 23 31.27 -14.10 0.46
C GLN A 23 30.05 -14.62 -0.30
N SER A 24 29.19 -15.39 0.34
CA SER A 24 27.95 -15.87 -0.27
C SER A 24 26.92 -14.74 -0.34
N VAL A 25 26.54 -14.32 -1.55
CA VAL A 25 25.48 -13.32 -1.77
C VAL A 25 24.17 -13.78 -1.15
N ASN A 26 23.85 -15.07 -1.17
CA ASN A 26 22.64 -15.60 -0.54
C ASN A 26 22.69 -15.47 1.00
N ALA A 27 23.83 -15.75 1.63
CA ALA A 27 23.98 -15.59 3.07
C ALA A 27 23.89 -14.10 3.49
N LEU A 28 24.56 -13.23 2.74
CA LEU A 28 24.47 -11.79 2.93
C LEU A 28 23.06 -11.25 2.69
N GLY A 29 22.35 -11.75 1.66
CA GLY A 29 20.97 -11.39 1.38
C GLY A 29 20.02 -11.79 2.52
N GLY A 30 20.17 -13.00 3.07
CA GLY A 30 19.42 -13.43 4.26
C GLY A 30 19.72 -12.56 5.48
N ARG A 31 20.99 -12.13 5.65
CA ARG A 31 21.38 -11.20 6.73
C ARG A 31 20.77 -9.81 6.53
N LEU A 32 20.81 -9.29 5.30
CA LEU A 32 20.20 -8.00 4.94
C LEU A 32 18.71 -7.99 5.31
N ALA A 33 17.95 -8.98 4.86
CA ALA A 33 16.52 -9.07 5.15
C ALA A 33 16.23 -9.16 6.65
N ALA A 34 17.00 -9.96 7.41
CA ALA A 34 16.82 -10.08 8.86
C ALA A 34 17.11 -8.76 9.60
N LEU A 35 18.12 -7.99 9.17
CA LEU A 35 18.47 -6.70 9.74
C LEU A 35 17.41 -5.63 9.43
N GLU A 36 16.91 -5.59 8.20
CA GLU A 36 15.83 -4.68 7.80
C GLU A 36 14.55 -4.95 8.60
N HIS A 37 14.17 -6.22 8.74
CA HIS A 37 13.01 -6.61 9.55
C HIS A 37 13.16 -6.22 11.03
N ALA A 38 14.38 -6.29 11.55
CA ALA A 38 14.69 -5.89 12.93
C ALA A 38 14.90 -4.37 13.10
N GLY A 39 14.79 -3.57 12.04
CA GLY A 39 15.02 -2.12 12.07
C GLY A 39 16.49 -1.71 12.29
N ARG A 40 17.46 -2.64 12.16
CA ARG A 40 18.90 -2.39 12.32
C ARG A 40 19.51 -1.85 11.03
N LEU A 41 19.06 -0.65 10.63
CA LEU A 41 19.26 -0.13 9.29
C LEU A 41 20.73 0.18 8.96
N ASP A 42 21.53 0.67 9.93
CA ASP A 42 22.96 0.96 9.69
C ASP A 42 23.77 -0.32 9.40
N GLU A 43 23.41 -1.42 10.05
CA GLU A 43 24.04 -2.70 9.78
C GLU A 43 23.56 -3.29 8.46
N ALA A 44 22.29 -3.09 8.12
CA ALA A 44 21.75 -3.47 6.83
C ALA A 44 22.47 -2.73 5.69
N ASP A 45 22.78 -1.43 5.85
CA ASP A 45 23.56 -0.64 4.89
C ASP A 45 24.94 -1.25 4.64
N ALA A 46 25.66 -1.63 5.71
CA ALA A 46 26.98 -2.25 5.59
C ALA A 46 26.92 -3.62 4.86
N ILE A 47 25.87 -4.41 5.10
CA ILE A 47 25.67 -5.67 4.38
C ILE A 47 25.29 -5.41 2.91
N ALA A 48 24.46 -4.42 2.63
CA ALA A 48 24.10 -4.03 1.26
C ALA A 48 25.36 -3.61 0.45
N ASP A 49 26.24 -2.80 1.03
CA ASP A 49 27.50 -2.42 0.38
C ASP A 49 28.39 -3.63 0.06
N ARG A 50 28.46 -4.62 0.95
CA ARG A 50 29.19 -5.88 0.67
C ARG A 50 28.57 -6.66 -0.48
N ILE A 51 27.24 -6.76 -0.52
CA ILE A 51 26.54 -7.44 -1.61
C ILE A 51 26.80 -6.71 -2.94
N VAL A 52 26.67 -5.39 -2.97
CA VAL A 52 26.92 -4.57 -4.17
C VAL A 52 28.35 -4.72 -4.67
N ALA A 53 29.33 -4.83 -3.77
CA ALA A 53 30.72 -5.08 -4.15
C ALA A 53 30.93 -6.46 -4.81
N LEU A 54 30.19 -7.48 -4.37
CA LEU A 54 30.26 -8.84 -4.93
C LEU A 54 29.40 -9.00 -6.19
N GLN A 55 28.22 -8.38 -6.19
CA GLN A 55 27.22 -8.45 -7.24
C GLN A 55 26.56 -7.08 -7.45
N PRO A 56 27.14 -6.22 -8.32
CA PRO A 56 26.65 -4.86 -8.55
C PRO A 56 25.19 -4.76 -9.00
N GLY A 57 24.64 -5.78 -9.66
CA GLY A 57 23.26 -5.84 -10.10
C GLY A 57 22.26 -6.40 -9.08
N HIS A 58 22.64 -6.60 -7.82
CA HIS A 58 21.74 -7.20 -6.83
C HIS A 58 20.64 -6.23 -6.39
N GLY A 59 19.39 -6.46 -6.85
CA GLY A 59 18.27 -5.52 -6.72
C GLY A 59 17.98 -5.07 -5.29
N ALA A 60 17.85 -6.00 -4.33
CA ALA A 60 17.53 -5.64 -2.94
C ALA A 60 18.66 -4.83 -2.27
N ALA A 61 19.93 -5.17 -2.54
CA ALA A 61 21.06 -4.43 -2.00
C ALA A 61 21.17 -3.03 -2.61
N GLN A 62 20.90 -2.88 -3.91
CA GLN A 62 20.84 -1.58 -4.57
C GLN A 62 19.67 -0.73 -4.02
N ALA A 63 18.50 -1.33 -3.81
CA ALA A 63 17.37 -0.64 -3.19
C ALA A 63 17.71 -0.10 -1.80
N ARG A 64 18.34 -0.94 -0.96
CA ARG A 64 18.80 -0.52 0.38
C ARG A 64 19.81 0.62 0.31
N LYS A 65 20.80 0.51 -0.57
CA LYS A 65 21.82 1.54 -0.79
C LYS A 65 21.22 2.87 -1.26
N VAL A 66 20.29 2.83 -2.22
CA VAL A 66 19.59 4.03 -2.69
C VAL A 66 18.81 4.67 -1.54
N ASN A 67 18.06 3.89 -0.75
CA ASN A 67 17.31 4.41 0.40
C ASN A 67 18.24 5.07 1.44
N ALA A 68 19.38 4.46 1.73
CA ALA A 68 20.38 5.03 2.63
C ALA A 68 20.96 6.36 2.10
N LEU A 69 21.28 6.41 0.81
CA LEU A 69 21.77 7.64 0.16
C LEU A 69 20.69 8.73 0.14
N VAL A 70 19.44 8.39 -0.21
CA VAL A 70 18.32 9.35 -0.21
C VAL A 70 18.12 9.99 1.16
N ALA A 71 18.35 9.23 2.24
CA ALA A 71 18.21 9.75 3.61
C ALA A 71 19.39 10.65 4.03
N ARG A 72 20.61 10.37 3.56
CA ARG A 72 21.84 11.04 4.02
C ARG A 72 22.38 12.09 3.05
N ASP A 73 22.35 11.77 1.76
CA ASP A 73 22.88 12.61 0.66
C ASP A 73 22.05 12.36 -0.62
N PRO A 74 20.92 13.07 -0.78
CA PRO A 74 20.06 12.90 -1.95
C PRO A 74 20.77 13.16 -3.29
N ALA A 75 21.75 14.06 -3.33
CA ALA A 75 22.49 14.36 -4.56
C ALA A 75 23.38 13.17 -4.97
N ALA A 76 24.04 12.52 -4.00
CA ALA A 76 24.77 11.29 -4.24
C ALA A 76 23.84 10.16 -4.67
N ALA A 77 22.61 10.08 -4.13
CA ALA A 77 21.59 9.12 -4.58
C ALA A 77 21.23 9.32 -6.05
N VAL A 78 21.00 10.55 -6.49
CA VAL A 78 20.74 10.89 -7.91
C VAL A 78 21.88 10.37 -8.80
N THR A 79 23.12 10.72 -8.47
CA THR A 79 24.30 10.28 -9.22
C THR A 79 24.42 8.76 -9.29
N HIS A 80 24.19 8.08 -8.15
CA HIS A 80 24.24 6.63 -8.07
C HIS A 80 23.21 5.95 -8.98
N VAL A 81 21.94 6.40 -8.90
CA VAL A 81 20.86 5.82 -9.71
C VAL A 81 21.04 6.11 -11.19
N GLN A 82 21.55 7.28 -11.57
CA GLN A 82 21.91 7.60 -12.96
C GLN A 82 23.00 6.62 -13.50
N GLY A 83 23.98 6.28 -12.67
CA GLY A 83 24.99 5.27 -12.99
C GLY A 83 24.39 3.87 -13.20
N LEU A 84 23.41 3.47 -12.40
CA LEU A 84 22.66 2.22 -12.59
C LEU A 84 21.83 2.24 -13.88
N LEU A 85 21.15 3.36 -14.17
CA LEU A 85 20.38 3.52 -15.41
C LEU A 85 21.22 3.41 -16.68
N ALA A 86 22.45 3.92 -16.65
CA ALA A 86 23.37 3.82 -17.79
C ALA A 86 23.77 2.36 -18.11
N GLN A 87 23.70 1.47 -17.11
CA GLN A 87 24.06 0.06 -17.24
C GLN A 87 22.83 -0.86 -17.42
N ALA A 88 21.64 -0.35 -17.13
CA ALA A 88 20.41 -1.14 -17.12
C ALA A 88 19.98 -1.57 -18.51
N GLN A 89 19.70 -2.87 -18.66
CA GLN A 89 19.13 -3.48 -19.85
C GLN A 89 17.71 -3.97 -19.53
N GLY A 90 16.77 -3.70 -20.45
CA GLY A 90 15.36 -4.09 -20.31
C GLY A 90 14.46 -3.02 -19.68
N GLY A 91 13.18 -3.04 -20.09
CA GLY A 91 12.18 -2.02 -19.73
C GLY A 91 11.86 -2.01 -18.23
N ASP A 92 11.60 -3.18 -17.64
CA ASP A 92 11.20 -3.29 -16.23
C ASP A 92 12.28 -2.80 -15.26
N ALA A 93 13.55 -3.16 -15.52
CA ALA A 93 14.67 -2.69 -14.73
C ALA A 93 14.81 -1.16 -14.82
N ARG A 94 14.66 -0.59 -16.01
CA ARG A 94 14.70 0.86 -16.21
C ARG A 94 13.51 1.55 -15.54
N ALA A 95 12.30 0.99 -15.63
CA ALA A 95 11.12 1.53 -14.97
C ALA A 95 11.32 1.63 -13.44
N LEU A 96 11.85 0.57 -12.81
CA LEU A 96 12.19 0.58 -11.39
C LEU A 96 13.21 1.68 -11.06
N LEU A 97 14.27 1.80 -11.85
CA LEU A 97 15.33 2.80 -11.64
C LEU A 97 14.83 4.23 -11.86
N TYR A 98 13.92 4.47 -12.79
CA TYR A 98 13.26 5.78 -12.94
C TYR A 98 12.40 6.12 -11.71
N GLY A 99 11.77 5.14 -11.08
CA GLY A 99 11.10 5.32 -9.80
C GLY A 99 12.05 5.79 -8.70
N TRP A 100 13.21 5.14 -8.55
CA TRP A 100 14.23 5.52 -7.58
C TRP A 100 14.88 6.86 -7.91
N LEU A 101 15.12 7.14 -9.19
CA LEU A 101 15.68 8.42 -9.63
C LEU A 101 14.75 9.57 -9.26
N GLY A 102 13.45 9.45 -9.57
CA GLY A 102 12.47 10.48 -9.21
C GLY A 102 12.40 10.70 -7.70
N MET A 103 12.43 9.63 -6.88
CA MET A 103 12.46 9.74 -5.42
C MET A 103 13.72 10.48 -4.93
N ALA A 104 14.90 10.17 -5.50
CA ALA A 104 16.16 10.83 -5.14
C ALA A 104 16.16 12.31 -5.55
N GLN A 105 15.65 12.63 -6.74
CA GLN A 105 15.51 13.99 -7.25
C GLN A 105 14.54 14.82 -6.40
N ASP A 106 13.39 14.28 -6.03
CA ASP A 106 12.43 14.94 -5.15
C ASP A 106 13.08 15.31 -3.80
N ARG A 107 13.79 14.37 -3.21
CA ARG A 107 14.53 14.60 -1.96
C ARG A 107 15.68 15.60 -2.11
N ALA A 108 16.27 15.69 -3.28
CA ALA A 108 17.29 16.70 -3.62
C ALA A 108 16.69 18.08 -3.97
N GLY A 109 15.36 18.26 -3.94
CA GLY A 109 14.68 19.50 -4.29
C GLY A 109 14.56 19.74 -5.81
N GLN A 110 14.84 18.73 -6.62
CA GLN A 110 14.76 18.75 -8.09
C GLN A 110 13.36 18.29 -8.56
N ALA A 111 12.32 19.04 -8.20
CA ALA A 111 10.93 18.60 -8.37
C ALA A 111 10.53 18.37 -9.84
N ALA A 112 10.98 19.22 -10.76
CA ALA A 112 10.68 19.08 -12.20
C ALA A 112 11.31 17.81 -12.79
N GLU A 113 12.54 17.53 -12.43
CA GLU A 113 13.28 16.33 -12.85
C GLU A 113 12.66 15.06 -12.25
N ALA A 114 12.20 15.12 -11.00
CA ALA A 114 11.50 14.02 -10.35
C ALA A 114 10.22 13.65 -11.10
N VAL A 115 9.39 14.64 -11.44
CA VAL A 115 8.17 14.44 -12.24
C VAL A 115 8.51 13.87 -13.62
N ALA A 116 9.55 14.35 -14.28
CA ALA A 116 10.00 13.82 -15.57
C ALA A 116 10.41 12.33 -15.45
N SER A 117 11.18 11.97 -14.43
CA SER A 117 11.60 10.59 -14.17
C SER A 117 10.42 9.66 -13.91
N TRP A 118 9.48 10.07 -13.06
CA TRP A 118 8.27 9.29 -12.77
C TRP A 118 7.36 9.16 -14.00
N SER A 119 7.28 10.20 -14.85
CA SER A 119 6.52 10.16 -16.10
C SER A 119 7.10 9.13 -17.08
N VAL A 120 8.43 9.06 -17.20
CA VAL A 120 9.08 8.01 -18.01
C VAL A 120 8.76 6.61 -17.47
N ARG A 121 8.78 6.42 -16.16
CA ARG A 121 8.37 5.14 -15.54
C ARG A 121 6.93 4.79 -15.87
N ALA A 122 6.00 5.74 -15.73
CA ALA A 122 4.58 5.51 -16.01
C ALA A 122 4.33 5.10 -17.47
N GLN A 123 5.09 5.65 -18.43
CA GLN A 123 5.00 5.26 -19.83
C GLN A 123 5.52 3.85 -20.12
N GLN A 124 6.48 3.37 -19.31
CA GLN A 124 7.06 2.03 -19.48
C GLN A 124 6.24 0.93 -18.80
N SER A 125 5.44 1.27 -17.83
CA SER A 125 4.52 0.36 -17.12
C SER A 125 3.12 0.94 -17.17
N PRO A 126 2.44 0.87 -18.32
CA PRO A 126 1.11 1.45 -18.45
C PRO A 126 0.15 0.76 -17.49
N SER A 127 -0.50 1.55 -16.67
CA SER A 127 -1.57 1.11 -15.81
C SER A 127 -2.87 0.94 -16.61
N LEU A 128 -3.70 -0.01 -16.20
CA LEU A 128 -5.06 -0.09 -16.73
C LEU A 128 -5.84 1.12 -16.20
N PRO A 129 -6.43 1.95 -17.07
CA PRO A 129 -7.26 3.03 -16.60
C PRO A 129 -8.46 2.48 -15.82
N LEU A 130 -8.75 3.07 -14.67
CA LEU A 130 -10.01 2.79 -13.98
C LEU A 130 -11.17 3.22 -14.89
N PRO A 131 -12.27 2.44 -14.93
CA PRO A 131 -13.44 2.86 -15.68
C PRO A 131 -13.92 4.21 -15.13
N LEU A 132 -14.03 5.20 -16.02
CA LEU A 132 -14.64 6.48 -15.68
C LEU A 132 -16.11 6.22 -15.36
N LEU A 133 -16.46 6.26 -14.10
CA LEU A 133 -17.86 6.32 -13.70
C LEU A 133 -18.39 7.67 -14.18
N GLY A 134 -19.48 7.65 -14.94
CA GLY A 134 -20.14 8.88 -15.37
C GLY A 134 -20.53 9.74 -14.15
N PRO A 135 -20.65 11.06 -14.29
CA PRO A 135 -21.12 11.89 -13.21
C PRO A 135 -22.49 11.39 -12.72
N PRO A 136 -22.76 11.41 -11.42
CA PRO A 136 -24.07 11.03 -10.89
C PRO A 136 -25.14 11.90 -11.57
N ALA A 137 -26.09 11.27 -12.22
CA ALA A 137 -27.07 11.96 -13.05
C ALA A 137 -28.02 12.88 -12.25
N GLN A 138 -28.09 12.75 -10.93
CA GLN A 138 -28.93 13.55 -10.04
C GLN A 138 -28.40 13.60 -8.60
N ALA A 139 -28.80 14.62 -7.82
CA ALA A 139 -28.63 14.65 -6.38
C ALA A 139 -29.30 13.40 -5.76
N TRP A 140 -28.52 12.63 -5.02
CA TRP A 140 -28.99 11.39 -4.42
C TRP A 140 -29.71 11.70 -3.10
N PRO A 141 -31.04 11.52 -3.01
CA PRO A 141 -31.69 11.65 -1.73
C PRO A 141 -31.13 10.60 -0.76
N MET A 142 -30.82 11.04 0.45
CA MET A 142 -30.38 10.10 1.48
C MET A 142 -31.53 9.15 1.81
N PRO A 143 -31.36 7.83 1.65
CA PRO A 143 -32.39 6.86 1.93
C PRO A 143 -32.76 6.86 3.42
N ALA A 144 -34.02 6.64 3.73
CA ALA A 144 -34.50 6.52 5.10
C ALA A 144 -33.97 5.22 5.76
N ALA A 145 -33.77 5.28 7.08
CA ALA A 145 -33.43 4.07 7.84
C ALA A 145 -34.60 3.09 7.84
N VAL A 146 -34.31 1.79 7.78
CA VAL A 146 -35.33 0.75 7.92
C VAL A 146 -35.78 0.71 9.39
N PRO A 147 -37.10 0.78 9.69
CA PRO A 147 -37.61 0.65 11.04
C PRO A 147 -37.17 -0.67 11.69
N GLY A 148 -36.71 -0.61 12.93
CA GLY A 148 -36.17 -1.79 13.64
C GLY A 148 -34.76 -2.19 13.18
N GLY A 149 -34.11 -1.32 12.40
CA GLY A 149 -32.74 -1.53 11.91
C GLY A 149 -31.71 -1.62 13.02
N ASN A 150 -30.56 -2.09 12.64
CA ASN A 150 -29.44 -2.38 13.51
C ASN A 150 -28.91 -1.15 14.26
N THR A 151 -28.54 -1.32 15.51
CA THR A 151 -27.95 -0.30 16.38
C THR A 151 -26.41 -0.23 16.25
N GLU A 152 -25.80 -1.09 15.45
CA GLU A 152 -24.36 -1.04 15.20
C GLU A 152 -23.96 0.24 14.48
N TRP A 153 -22.78 0.75 14.83
CA TRP A 153 -22.23 1.99 14.30
C TRP A 153 -20.83 1.78 13.67
N PRO A 154 -20.74 1.01 12.58
CA PRO A 154 -19.46 0.85 11.89
C PRO A 154 -18.96 2.20 11.37
N LEU A 155 -17.67 2.40 11.47
CA LEU A 155 -16.97 3.47 10.77
C LEU A 155 -16.29 2.88 9.53
N LEU A 156 -16.78 3.19 8.36
CA LEU A 156 -16.14 2.82 7.10
C LEU A 156 -15.07 3.87 6.80
N LEU A 157 -13.82 3.47 6.82
CA LEU A 157 -12.68 4.33 6.52
C LEU A 157 -12.26 4.13 5.08
N TRP A 158 -12.15 5.20 4.32
CA TRP A 158 -11.68 5.15 2.95
C TRP A 158 -10.86 6.38 2.61
N GLY A 159 -9.90 6.21 1.71
CA GLY A 159 -9.16 7.29 1.07
C GLY A 159 -8.52 6.76 -0.20
N PRO A 160 -8.60 7.50 -1.31
CA PRO A 160 -7.89 7.12 -2.52
C PRO A 160 -6.38 7.12 -2.28
N PRO A 161 -5.60 6.38 -3.06
CA PRO A 161 -4.14 6.42 -2.98
C PRO A 161 -3.62 7.86 -2.97
N GLY A 162 -2.58 8.15 -2.18
CA GLY A 162 -2.05 9.50 -2.03
C GLY A 162 -2.85 10.45 -1.13
N SER A 163 -4.01 10.03 -0.62
CA SER A 163 -4.79 10.83 0.34
C SER A 163 -4.15 10.93 1.72
N GLY A 164 -3.23 10.01 2.05
CA GLY A 164 -2.63 9.88 3.38
C GLY A 164 -3.48 9.07 4.36
N VAL A 165 -4.45 8.31 3.89
CA VAL A 165 -5.28 7.42 4.73
C VAL A 165 -4.44 6.47 5.56
N GLU A 166 -3.30 6.01 5.06
CA GLU A 166 -2.34 5.13 5.75
C GLU A 166 -1.81 5.76 7.04
N ARG A 167 -1.65 7.09 7.09
CA ARG A 167 -1.24 7.81 8.30
C ARG A 167 -2.32 7.76 9.37
N ILE A 168 -3.58 7.89 8.97
CA ILE A 168 -4.73 7.74 9.88
C ILE A 168 -4.81 6.30 10.39
N VAL A 169 -4.64 5.32 9.52
CA VAL A 169 -4.58 3.89 9.88
C VAL A 169 -3.46 3.63 10.90
N ALA A 170 -2.27 4.17 10.68
CA ALA A 170 -1.15 4.03 11.63
C ALA A 170 -1.49 4.60 13.03
N VAL A 171 -2.11 5.78 13.09
CA VAL A 171 -2.54 6.41 14.35
C VAL A 171 -3.61 5.56 15.04
N LEU A 172 -4.62 5.07 14.29
CA LEU A 172 -5.68 4.22 14.83
C LEU A 172 -5.14 2.89 15.35
N THR A 173 -4.16 2.30 14.65
CA THR A 173 -3.48 1.07 15.08
C THR A 173 -2.71 1.31 16.38
N GLN A 174 -1.97 2.40 16.50
CA GLN A 174 -1.26 2.77 17.73
C GLN A 174 -2.24 3.03 18.90
N ALA A 175 -3.40 3.59 18.62
CA ALA A 175 -4.47 3.81 19.59
C ALA A 175 -5.23 2.51 19.97
N ARG A 176 -4.85 1.36 19.39
CA ARG A 176 -5.52 0.06 19.58
C ARG A 176 -7.04 0.12 19.29
N ALA A 177 -7.42 0.90 18.31
CA ALA A 177 -8.80 0.95 17.83
C ALA A 177 -9.24 -0.42 17.26
N ALA A 178 -10.55 -0.68 17.25
CA ALA A 178 -11.11 -1.89 16.62
C ALA A 178 -11.07 -1.75 15.08
N LEU A 179 -9.85 -1.71 14.53
CA LEU A 179 -9.56 -1.45 13.13
C LEU A 179 -9.30 -2.75 12.37
N LEU A 180 -10.00 -2.95 11.27
CA LEU A 180 -9.82 -4.05 10.34
C LEU A 180 -8.96 -3.57 9.17
N VAL A 181 -7.79 -4.16 8.98
CA VAL A 181 -6.79 -3.83 7.93
C VAL A 181 -6.56 -4.99 6.96
N ASP A 182 -7.22 -6.11 7.18
CA ASP A 182 -7.03 -7.39 6.48
C ASP A 182 -7.36 -7.32 4.98
N ARG A 183 -8.13 -6.31 4.53
CA ARG A 183 -8.46 -6.10 3.12
C ARG A 183 -7.26 -5.87 2.22
N PHE A 184 -6.17 -5.37 2.78
CA PHE A 184 -4.91 -5.09 2.08
C PHE A 184 -3.86 -6.20 2.28
N GLY A 185 -4.22 -7.27 2.99
CA GLY A 185 -3.35 -8.42 3.23
C GLY A 185 -3.28 -9.37 2.04
N THR A 186 -2.42 -10.38 2.16
CA THR A 186 -2.26 -11.45 1.16
C THR A 186 -3.50 -12.36 1.05
N THR A 187 -4.35 -12.36 2.06
CA THR A 187 -5.60 -13.15 2.10
C THR A 187 -6.75 -12.22 2.51
N PRO A 188 -7.26 -11.40 1.58
CA PRO A 188 -8.35 -10.47 1.88
C PRO A 188 -9.65 -11.20 2.25
N PRO A 189 -10.54 -10.55 3.01
CA PRO A 189 -11.81 -11.16 3.41
C PRO A 189 -12.71 -11.40 2.19
N LYS A 190 -13.48 -12.49 2.25
CA LYS A 190 -14.46 -12.83 1.21
C LYS A 190 -15.83 -12.25 1.55
N ASP A 191 -15.90 -10.94 1.76
CA ASP A 191 -17.16 -10.23 2.00
C ASP A 191 -17.51 -9.30 0.82
N PRO A 192 -18.77 -8.84 0.71
CA PRO A 192 -19.21 -8.07 -0.46
C PRO A 192 -18.59 -6.67 -0.56
N LEU A 193 -17.91 -6.15 0.47
CA LEU A 193 -17.21 -4.86 0.39
C LEU A 193 -15.78 -5.00 -0.16
N GLN A 194 -15.33 -6.23 -0.46
CA GLN A 194 -14.00 -6.48 -1.04
C GLN A 194 -13.99 -6.31 -2.58
N PRO A 195 -14.88 -6.95 -3.37
CA PRO A 195 -14.85 -6.83 -4.83
C PRO A 195 -15.63 -5.61 -5.30
N PHE A 196 -15.07 -4.83 -6.24
CA PHE A 196 -15.77 -3.69 -6.84
C PHE A 196 -17.04 -4.09 -7.62
N ALA A 197 -17.09 -5.32 -8.11
CA ALA A 197 -18.27 -5.89 -8.79
C ALA A 197 -19.56 -5.82 -7.97
N THR A 198 -19.49 -5.68 -6.65
CA THR A 198 -20.67 -5.46 -5.78
C THR A 198 -21.47 -4.23 -6.19
N VAL A 199 -20.83 -3.17 -6.70
CA VAL A 199 -21.53 -1.97 -7.20
C VAL A 199 -22.38 -2.33 -8.39
N GLU A 200 -21.84 -3.07 -9.35
CA GLU A 200 -22.59 -3.51 -10.54
C GLU A 200 -23.75 -4.43 -10.17
N GLN A 201 -23.55 -5.31 -9.20
CA GLN A 201 -24.59 -6.21 -8.69
C GLN A 201 -25.73 -5.45 -8.01
N LEU A 202 -25.42 -4.40 -7.24
CA LEU A 202 -26.41 -3.51 -6.65
C LEU A 202 -27.19 -2.71 -7.70
N LEU A 203 -26.49 -2.14 -8.68
CA LEU A 203 -27.09 -1.34 -9.75
C LEU A 203 -27.97 -2.18 -10.68
N SER A 204 -27.59 -3.42 -10.94
CA SER A 204 -28.37 -4.37 -11.77
C SER A 204 -29.48 -5.09 -11.00
N GLY A 205 -29.58 -4.91 -9.67
CA GLY A 205 -30.55 -5.61 -8.83
C GLY A 205 -30.22 -7.09 -8.59
N GLN A 206 -29.01 -7.54 -8.91
CA GLN A 206 -28.55 -8.91 -8.63
C GLN A 206 -28.22 -9.13 -7.16
N ALA A 207 -27.90 -8.05 -6.43
CA ALA A 207 -27.71 -8.05 -4.98
C ALA A 207 -28.63 -7.02 -4.33
N ASP A 208 -29.12 -7.36 -3.14
CA ASP A 208 -29.88 -6.42 -2.31
C ASP A 208 -29.06 -5.96 -1.09
N ALA A 209 -29.40 -4.79 -0.57
CA ALA A 209 -28.70 -4.14 0.52
C ALA A 209 -28.74 -4.93 1.85
N ALA A 210 -29.85 -5.62 2.13
CA ALA A 210 -29.99 -6.39 3.36
C ALA A 210 -29.09 -7.63 3.35
N THR A 211 -29.08 -8.36 2.24
CA THR A 211 -28.19 -9.51 2.01
C THR A 211 -26.72 -9.09 2.05
N LEU A 212 -26.39 -7.93 1.46
CA LEU A 212 -25.03 -7.37 1.50
C LEU A 212 -24.57 -7.13 2.94
N VAL A 213 -25.37 -6.42 3.73
CA VAL A 213 -25.03 -6.12 5.13
C VAL A 213 -25.00 -7.40 6.00
N ALA A 214 -25.92 -8.34 5.77
CA ALA A 214 -25.91 -9.62 6.47
C ALA A 214 -24.63 -10.43 6.16
N SER A 215 -24.20 -10.46 4.90
CA SER A 215 -22.98 -11.12 4.47
C SER A 215 -21.73 -10.47 5.07
N TRP A 216 -21.64 -9.13 5.03
CA TRP A 216 -20.55 -8.40 5.68
C TRP A 216 -20.47 -8.74 7.19
N ARG A 217 -21.60 -8.73 7.91
CA ARG A 217 -21.65 -9.10 9.32
C ARG A 217 -21.20 -10.52 9.58
N SER A 218 -21.64 -11.46 8.77
CA SER A 218 -21.30 -12.88 8.94
C SER A 218 -19.79 -13.13 8.79
N ALA A 219 -19.08 -12.27 8.07
CA ALA A 219 -17.64 -12.34 7.88
C ALA A 219 -16.84 -11.75 9.08
N LEU A 220 -17.42 -10.88 9.91
CA LEU A 220 -16.73 -10.18 10.98
C LEU A 220 -16.02 -11.08 12.02
N PRO A 221 -16.61 -12.18 12.50
CA PRO A 221 -15.93 -13.07 13.46
C PRO A 221 -14.63 -13.67 12.91
N ALA A 222 -14.61 -14.06 11.64
CA ALA A 222 -13.42 -14.58 10.99
C ALA A 222 -12.31 -13.52 10.84
N ARG A 223 -12.69 -12.24 10.85
CA ARG A 223 -11.81 -11.07 10.80
C ARG A 223 -11.39 -10.57 12.21
N GLY A 224 -11.74 -11.31 13.25
CA GLY A 224 -11.41 -10.97 14.63
C GLY A 224 -12.33 -9.95 15.32
N ALA A 225 -13.43 -9.55 14.67
CA ALA A 225 -14.39 -8.62 15.24
C ALA A 225 -15.53 -9.36 15.97
N ARG A 226 -15.93 -8.82 17.13
CA ARG A 226 -17.03 -9.40 17.94
C ARG A 226 -18.41 -8.81 17.63
N SER A 227 -18.43 -7.69 16.97
CA SER A 227 -19.66 -6.94 16.60
C SER A 227 -19.40 -6.08 15.39
N GLY A 228 -20.44 -5.45 14.83
CA GLY A 228 -20.33 -4.48 13.74
C GLY A 228 -19.81 -3.10 14.17
N ASN A 229 -19.48 -2.88 15.44
CA ASN A 229 -18.88 -1.64 15.94
C ASN A 229 -17.37 -1.65 15.69
N VAL A 230 -16.98 -1.53 14.44
CA VAL A 230 -15.60 -1.63 13.96
C VAL A 230 -15.26 -0.44 13.07
N ILE A 231 -13.97 -0.19 12.90
CA ILE A 231 -13.45 0.64 11.82
C ILE A 231 -13.02 -0.32 10.71
N ASP A 232 -13.72 -0.31 9.58
CA ASP A 232 -13.38 -1.17 8.43
C ASP A 232 -12.69 -0.31 7.36
N TRP A 233 -11.39 -0.53 7.13
CA TRP A 233 -10.64 0.21 6.11
C TRP A 233 -10.87 -0.40 4.75
N LEU A 234 -11.64 0.32 3.91
CA LEU A 234 -12.07 -0.12 2.59
C LEU A 234 -11.01 0.14 1.53
N VAL A 235 -10.88 -0.81 0.59
CA VAL A 235 -9.97 -0.70 -0.56
C VAL A 235 -10.49 0.32 -1.58
N TRP A 236 -11.81 0.44 -1.71
CA TRP A 236 -12.50 1.31 -2.65
C TRP A 236 -13.80 1.84 -2.05
N TRP A 237 -14.35 2.87 -2.65
CA TRP A 237 -15.65 3.44 -2.29
C TRP A 237 -16.40 3.89 -3.54
N ASP A 238 -17.69 3.66 -3.55
CA ASP A 238 -18.67 4.23 -4.48
C ASP A 238 -19.91 4.67 -3.73
N ASN A 239 -20.52 5.77 -4.16
CA ASN A 239 -21.69 6.32 -3.48
C ASN A 239 -22.93 5.42 -3.57
N THR A 240 -22.99 4.46 -4.49
CA THR A 240 -24.01 3.41 -4.53
C THR A 240 -24.05 2.62 -3.22
N LEU A 241 -22.86 2.36 -2.61
CA LEU A 241 -22.79 1.72 -1.30
C LEU A 241 -23.44 2.54 -0.20
N LEU A 242 -23.35 3.86 -0.23
CA LEU A 242 -24.00 4.71 0.76
C LEU A 242 -25.52 4.52 0.72
N GLN A 243 -26.09 4.45 -0.48
CA GLN A 243 -27.54 4.20 -0.63
C GLN A 243 -27.95 2.82 -0.14
N ALA A 244 -27.14 1.80 -0.42
CA ALA A 244 -27.42 0.45 0.03
C ALA A 244 -27.21 0.27 1.55
N LEU A 245 -26.13 0.81 2.11
CA LEU A 245 -25.74 0.58 3.50
C LEU A 245 -26.56 1.43 4.47
N ARG A 246 -26.87 2.67 4.15
CA ARG A 246 -27.55 3.60 5.07
C ARG A 246 -28.89 3.11 5.62
N PRO A 247 -29.80 2.52 4.84
CA PRO A 247 -31.04 1.98 5.38
C PRO A 247 -30.83 0.86 6.39
N GLN A 248 -29.80 0.03 6.17
CA GLN A 248 -29.51 -1.17 6.96
C GLN A 248 -28.59 -0.88 8.16
N LEU A 249 -27.75 0.16 8.07
CA LEU A 249 -26.79 0.60 9.07
C LEU A 249 -26.98 2.11 9.35
N PRO A 250 -28.11 2.53 9.94
CA PRO A 250 -28.46 3.96 10.09
C PRO A 250 -27.45 4.73 10.96
N GLN A 251 -26.74 4.05 11.86
CA GLN A 251 -25.68 4.63 12.70
C GLN A 251 -24.29 4.52 12.08
N GLY A 252 -24.14 3.79 10.96
CA GLY A 252 -22.89 3.68 10.22
C GLY A 252 -22.43 5.03 9.68
N ARG A 253 -21.12 5.25 9.67
CA ARG A 253 -20.49 6.48 9.19
C ARG A 253 -19.42 6.17 8.18
N LEU A 254 -19.25 7.05 7.19
CA LEU A 254 -18.11 7.05 6.28
C LEU A 254 -17.14 8.16 6.72
N LEU A 255 -15.89 7.82 6.90
CA LEU A 255 -14.78 8.76 7.01
C LEU A 255 -13.97 8.68 5.71
N ALA A 256 -14.19 9.64 4.82
CA ALA A 256 -13.42 9.77 3.60
C ALA A 256 -12.22 10.72 3.84
N ILE A 257 -11.02 10.23 3.58
CA ILE A 257 -9.79 11.02 3.68
C ILE A 257 -9.49 11.58 2.29
N LEU A 258 -9.44 12.88 2.18
CA LEU A 258 -9.14 13.60 0.95
C LEU A 258 -7.94 14.51 1.16
N ARG A 259 -7.20 14.74 0.09
CA ARG A 259 -6.06 15.65 0.03
C ARG A 259 -6.18 16.50 -1.25
N ASP A 260 -5.35 17.50 -1.41
CA ASP A 260 -5.27 18.24 -2.68
C ASP A 260 -5.07 17.28 -3.85
N PRO A 261 -5.90 17.29 -4.88
CA PRO A 261 -5.81 16.35 -6.00
C PRO A 261 -4.45 16.39 -6.70
N ARG A 262 -3.76 17.55 -6.71
CA ARG A 262 -2.42 17.68 -7.30
C ARG A 262 -1.38 16.89 -6.52
N ASP A 263 -1.46 16.93 -5.20
CA ASP A 263 -0.59 16.15 -4.31
C ASP A 263 -0.86 14.65 -4.47
N MET A 264 -2.12 14.27 -4.62
CA MET A 264 -2.50 12.88 -4.86
C MET A 264 -1.97 12.37 -6.20
N LEU A 265 -2.09 13.18 -7.26
CA LEU A 265 -1.54 12.84 -8.58
C LEU A 265 -0.01 12.67 -8.54
N LEU A 266 0.71 13.52 -7.81
CA LEU A 266 2.14 13.37 -7.60
C LEU A 266 2.48 12.08 -6.86
N ASP A 267 1.76 11.74 -5.79
CA ASP A 267 1.95 10.48 -5.07
C ASP A 267 1.66 9.26 -5.96
N TRP A 268 0.63 9.30 -6.80
CA TRP A 268 0.34 8.24 -7.75
C TRP A 268 1.46 8.06 -8.77
N LEU A 269 1.92 9.16 -9.33
CA LEU A 269 3.03 9.16 -10.27
C LEU A 269 4.32 8.62 -9.61
N ALA A 270 4.62 9.06 -8.39
CA ALA A 270 5.78 8.65 -7.62
C ALA A 270 5.72 7.18 -7.16
N SER A 271 4.56 6.68 -6.76
CA SER A 271 4.39 5.28 -6.35
C SER A 271 4.25 4.33 -7.54
N GLY A 272 3.88 4.82 -8.72
CA GLY A 272 3.49 4.00 -9.86
C GLY A 272 2.14 3.33 -9.65
N SER A 273 1.32 3.90 -8.78
CA SER A 273 -0.05 3.47 -8.62
C SER A 273 -0.84 3.70 -9.91
N LEU A 274 -1.82 2.85 -10.12
CA LEU A 274 -2.74 2.97 -11.23
C LEU A 274 -3.59 4.24 -11.06
N VAL A 275 -3.63 5.06 -12.06
CA VAL A 275 -4.52 6.21 -12.16
C VAL A 275 -5.58 5.92 -13.20
#